data_82c7b64a174c5263da94622cf565c591
#
_entry.id   82c7b64a174c5263da94622cf565c591
#
_cell.length_a   1.000
_cell.length_b   1.000
_cell.length_c   1.000
_cell.angle_alpha   90.00
_cell.angle_beta   90.00
_cell.angle_gamma   90.00
#
_symmetry.space_group_name_H-M   'P 1'
#
loop_
_entity.id
_entity.type
_entity.pdbx_description
1 polymer ?
#
loop_
_entity_poly.entity_id
_entity_poly.type
_entity_poly.pdbx_seq_one_letter_code
_entity_poly.pdbx_strand_id
1 'polypeptide(L)'
;SPVAVELAPQEERVLLVRLPCNPIFPIGPIYLADHLHKCFPGMPQRILDLAALPVLDVKRVLLSTVDQFKPTLLVFSWRDIQIYAPVDGRGGNPLQNSFEVFYARNPLKRLHGALGGLRLMTSHYGELFRNQGLVRSGLHQARFHHPHARAVLGGGAVSVFYEQLGRSLPKGTIVSIGEGEPLLEKLIQGDSLQGERCFVVGEKPRSGLIHEQPESRPKTACDYDYIAS
;
A
#
# COMPACT_ATOMS: atom_id res chain seq x y z
N SER A 1 -24.16 7.25 -37.04
CA SER A 1 -22.77 7.27 -36.51
C SER A 1 -22.83 7.87 -35.13
N PRO A 2 -22.40 7.15 -34.08
CA PRO A 2 -22.25 7.76 -32.76
C PRO A 2 -21.10 8.76 -32.81
N VAL A 3 -21.38 9.99 -32.47
CA VAL A 3 -20.36 11.03 -32.26
C VAL A 3 -19.56 10.58 -31.04
N ALA A 4 -18.32 10.14 -31.27
CA ALA A 4 -17.37 9.95 -30.20
C ALA A 4 -17.12 11.33 -29.58
N VAL A 5 -17.65 11.56 -28.39
CA VAL A 5 -17.27 12.72 -27.56
C VAL A 5 -15.85 12.40 -27.12
N GLU A 6 -14.90 13.01 -27.80
CA GLU A 6 -13.50 13.04 -27.39
C GLU A 6 -13.44 13.83 -26.09
N LEU A 7 -13.50 13.12 -24.97
CA LEU A 7 -13.30 13.71 -23.65
C LEU A 7 -11.87 14.25 -23.64
N ALA A 8 -11.73 15.56 -23.46
CA ALA A 8 -10.42 16.17 -23.25
C ALA A 8 -9.62 15.36 -22.22
N PRO A 9 -8.32 15.14 -22.44
CA PRO A 9 -7.51 14.37 -21.51
C PRO A 9 -7.65 14.98 -20.11
N GLN A 10 -8.24 14.21 -19.22
CA GLN A 10 -8.47 14.65 -17.86
C GLN A 10 -7.10 14.82 -17.20
N GLU A 11 -6.82 16.02 -16.70
CA GLU A 11 -5.54 16.31 -16.04
C GLU A 11 -5.35 15.33 -14.86
N GLU A 12 -4.32 14.50 -14.93
CA GLU A 12 -4.02 13.52 -13.89
C GLU A 12 -3.65 14.24 -12.58
N ARG A 13 -4.27 13.82 -11.48
CA ARG A 13 -4.07 14.34 -10.13
C ARG A 13 -3.75 13.18 -9.21
N VAL A 14 -2.52 13.09 -8.73
CA VAL A 14 -2.02 11.94 -7.99
C VAL A 14 -1.99 12.19 -6.49
N LEU A 15 -2.72 11.38 -5.72
CA LEU A 15 -2.68 11.39 -4.26
C LEU A 15 -1.91 10.14 -3.77
N LEU A 16 -0.71 10.38 -3.24
CA LEU A 16 0.12 9.35 -2.62
C LEU A 16 -0.26 9.23 -1.14
N VAL A 17 -0.79 8.09 -0.75
CA VAL A 17 -1.30 7.85 0.60
C VAL A 17 -0.45 6.80 1.29
N ARG A 18 0.24 7.16 2.37
CA ARG A 18 0.83 6.17 3.26
C ARG A 18 -0.23 5.67 4.22
N LEU A 19 -0.51 4.37 4.17
CA LEU A 19 -1.44 3.73 5.10
C LEU A 19 -0.88 3.71 6.53
N PRO A 20 -1.75 3.66 7.55
CA PRO A 20 -1.33 3.50 8.93
C PRO A 20 -0.38 2.32 9.11
N CYS A 21 0.78 2.60 9.65
CA CYS A 21 1.85 1.67 9.93
C CYS A 21 2.71 2.23 11.06
N ASN A 22 3.80 1.56 11.43
CA ASN A 22 4.77 2.14 12.36
C ASN A 22 5.26 3.51 11.89
N PRO A 23 5.34 4.52 12.77
CA PRO A 23 5.72 5.89 12.42
C PRO A 23 7.23 5.97 12.12
N ILE A 24 7.62 5.53 10.93
CA ILE A 24 8.96 5.70 10.36
C ILE A 24 8.84 6.71 9.23
N PHE A 25 9.91 7.36 8.86
CA PHE A 25 9.92 8.33 7.76
C PHE A 25 9.31 7.76 6.46
N PRO A 26 8.43 8.49 5.76
CA PRO A 26 7.66 7.99 4.60
C PRO A 26 8.50 7.96 3.31
N ILE A 27 9.63 7.25 3.31
CA ILE A 27 10.57 7.22 2.20
C ILE A 27 9.88 6.83 0.87
N GLY A 28 9.10 5.74 0.85
CA GLY A 28 8.48 5.25 -0.37
C GLY A 28 7.61 6.28 -1.09
N PRO A 29 6.59 6.87 -0.45
CA PRO A 29 5.80 7.93 -1.05
C PRO A 29 6.60 9.15 -1.51
N ILE A 30 7.67 9.50 -0.80
CA ILE A 30 8.52 10.65 -1.18
C ILE A 30 9.31 10.32 -2.45
N TYR A 31 9.91 9.13 -2.56
CA TYR A 31 10.60 8.72 -3.78
C TYR A 31 9.66 8.66 -4.98
N LEU A 32 8.46 8.11 -4.81
CA LEU A 32 7.45 8.10 -5.86
C LEU A 32 7.06 9.52 -6.28
N ALA A 33 6.88 10.43 -5.32
CA ALA A 33 6.56 11.81 -5.63
C ALA A 33 7.69 12.53 -6.38
N ASP A 34 8.94 12.31 -5.98
CA ASP A 34 10.11 12.88 -6.66
C ASP A 34 10.26 12.33 -8.08
N HIS A 35 10.09 11.02 -8.26
CA HIS A 35 10.09 10.38 -9.58
C HIS A 35 9.00 10.97 -10.48
N LEU A 36 7.77 11.03 -10.00
CA LEU A 36 6.65 11.59 -10.75
C LEU A 36 6.85 13.07 -11.08
N HIS A 37 7.45 13.85 -10.17
CA HIS A 37 7.77 15.25 -10.44
C HIS A 37 8.81 15.41 -11.56
N LYS A 38 9.78 14.51 -11.63
CA LYS A 38 10.79 14.49 -12.70
C LYS A 38 10.21 14.07 -14.04
N CYS A 39 9.36 13.03 -14.05
CA CYS A 39 8.77 12.52 -15.30
C CYS A 39 7.63 13.39 -15.81
N PHE A 40 6.86 14.02 -14.92
CA PHE A 40 5.67 14.81 -15.24
C PHE A 40 5.71 16.18 -14.54
N PRO A 41 6.58 17.10 -14.98
CA PRO A 41 6.67 18.43 -14.39
C PRO A 41 5.33 19.17 -14.50
N GLY A 42 4.83 19.69 -13.38
CA GLY A 42 3.56 20.41 -13.33
C GLY A 42 2.33 19.56 -13.04
N MET A 43 2.43 18.24 -13.07
CA MET A 43 1.31 17.36 -12.66
C MET A 43 0.96 17.57 -11.18
N PRO A 44 -0.32 17.85 -10.84
CA PRO A 44 -0.74 18.00 -9.46
C PRO A 44 -0.54 16.69 -8.67
N GLN A 45 0.27 16.76 -7.61
CA GLN A 45 0.51 15.65 -6.73
C GLN A 45 0.51 16.07 -5.26
N ARG A 46 0.10 15.17 -4.39
CA ARG A 46 0.06 15.38 -2.94
C ARG A 46 0.44 14.12 -2.19
N ILE A 47 1.17 14.26 -1.09
CA ILE A 47 1.45 13.15 -0.17
C ILE A 47 0.57 13.31 1.06
N LEU A 48 -0.06 12.22 1.49
CA LEU A 48 -0.84 12.10 2.71
C LEU A 48 -0.26 10.99 3.58
N ASP A 49 0.35 11.35 4.71
CA ASP A 49 0.88 10.39 5.67
C ASP A 49 -0.16 10.10 6.77
N LEU A 50 -0.87 8.99 6.64
CA LEU A 50 -1.85 8.54 7.63
C LEU A 50 -1.20 7.86 8.85
N ALA A 51 0.07 7.43 8.75
CA ALA A 51 0.77 6.80 9.86
C ALA A 51 1.14 7.79 10.97
N ALA A 52 1.18 9.08 10.66
CA ALA A 52 1.44 10.15 11.64
C ALA A 52 0.19 10.58 12.41
N LEU A 53 -1.00 10.05 12.06
CA LEU A 53 -2.28 10.51 12.61
C LEU A 53 -2.81 9.58 13.71
N PRO A 54 -3.59 10.12 14.67
CA PRO A 54 -4.37 9.29 15.58
C PRO A 54 -5.33 8.39 14.81
N VAL A 55 -5.49 7.14 15.26
CA VAL A 55 -6.28 6.10 14.57
C VAL A 55 -7.73 6.56 14.27
N LEU A 56 -8.34 7.32 15.19
CA LEU A 56 -9.71 7.82 15.05
C LEU A 56 -9.87 8.87 13.94
N ASP A 57 -8.81 9.58 13.62
CA ASP A 57 -8.82 10.66 12.62
C ASP A 57 -8.50 10.20 11.21
N VAL A 58 -7.83 9.05 11.06
CA VAL A 58 -7.29 8.55 9.81
C VAL A 58 -8.31 8.57 8.66
N LYS A 59 -9.48 7.96 8.90
CA LYS A 59 -10.52 7.89 7.86
C LYS A 59 -11.09 9.26 7.50
N ARG A 60 -11.34 10.10 8.51
CA ARG A 60 -11.86 11.46 8.32
C ARG A 60 -10.90 12.30 7.49
N VAL A 61 -9.60 12.25 7.84
CA VAL A 61 -8.56 13.02 7.15
C VAL A 61 -8.38 12.53 5.71
N LEU A 62 -8.38 11.20 5.49
CA LEU A 62 -8.32 10.65 4.13
C LEU A 62 -9.47 11.18 3.26
N LEU A 63 -10.72 11.04 3.73
CA LEU A 63 -11.89 11.45 2.95
C LEU A 63 -11.91 12.96 2.69
N SER A 64 -11.60 13.78 3.69
CA SER A 64 -11.53 15.24 3.50
C SER A 64 -10.42 15.64 2.53
N THR A 65 -9.28 14.94 2.54
CA THR A 65 -8.20 15.19 1.59
C THR A 65 -8.59 14.79 0.17
N VAL A 66 -9.28 13.65 -0.01
CA VAL A 66 -9.81 13.22 -1.31
C VAL A 66 -10.82 14.23 -1.84
N ASP A 67 -11.73 14.74 -1.00
CA ASP A 67 -12.72 15.75 -1.39
C ASP A 67 -12.09 17.06 -1.83
N GLN A 68 -11.06 17.52 -1.12
CA GLN A 68 -10.38 18.77 -1.43
C GLN A 68 -9.49 18.65 -2.67
N PHE A 69 -8.74 17.56 -2.76
CA PHE A 69 -7.76 17.39 -3.82
C PHE A 69 -8.35 16.78 -5.09
N LYS A 70 -9.45 16.00 -5.00
CA LYS A 70 -10.15 15.33 -6.12
C LYS A 70 -9.19 14.54 -7.01
N PRO A 71 -8.50 13.51 -6.48
CA PRO A 71 -7.52 12.75 -7.23
C PRO A 71 -8.19 11.89 -8.31
N THR A 72 -7.52 11.75 -9.45
CA THR A 72 -7.85 10.77 -10.50
C THR A 72 -7.09 9.45 -10.27
N LEU A 73 -5.94 9.52 -9.59
CA LEU A 73 -5.12 8.37 -9.24
C LEU A 73 -4.77 8.42 -7.74
N LEU A 74 -5.19 7.38 -7.00
CA LEU A 74 -4.78 7.16 -5.61
C LEU A 74 -3.70 6.09 -5.57
N VAL A 75 -2.59 6.39 -4.94
CA VAL A 75 -1.46 5.47 -4.76
C VAL A 75 -1.31 5.18 -3.27
N PHE A 76 -1.71 4.00 -2.85
CA PHE A 76 -1.60 3.57 -1.46
C PHE A 76 -0.30 2.81 -1.24
N SER A 77 0.51 3.27 -0.29
CA SER A 77 1.73 2.60 0.15
C SER A 77 1.47 1.87 1.47
N TRP A 78 1.63 0.55 1.45
CA TRP A 78 1.53 -0.32 2.63
C TRP A 78 2.88 -0.97 2.92
N ARG A 79 3.54 -0.49 3.95
CA ARG A 79 4.94 -0.84 4.22
C ARG A 79 5.13 -2.01 5.18
N ASP A 80 4.23 -2.21 6.15
CA ASP A 80 4.47 -3.13 7.25
C ASP A 80 4.61 -4.58 6.77
N ILE A 81 5.86 -5.00 6.55
CA ILE A 81 6.23 -6.39 6.29
C ILE A 81 6.26 -7.18 7.61
N GLN A 82 6.44 -6.48 8.71
CA GLN A 82 6.77 -7.08 9.99
C GLN A 82 5.51 -7.40 10.80
N ILE A 83 4.83 -8.46 10.41
CA ILE A 83 3.75 -9.06 11.19
C ILE A 83 4.24 -9.46 12.60
N TYR A 84 5.52 -9.72 12.75
CA TYR A 84 6.15 -10.22 13.98
C TYR A 84 7.16 -9.26 14.62
N ALA A 85 7.37 -8.07 14.07
CA ALA A 85 8.20 -7.09 14.76
C ALA A 85 7.46 -6.62 16.02
N PRO A 86 8.14 -6.55 17.16
CA PRO A 86 7.55 -5.94 18.33
C PRO A 86 7.22 -4.50 18.01
N VAL A 87 5.95 -4.23 17.78
CA VAL A 87 5.44 -2.87 17.74
C VAL A 87 5.54 -2.37 19.16
N ASP A 88 6.32 -1.32 19.36
CA ASP A 88 6.65 -0.70 20.63
C ASP A 88 5.56 -0.85 21.71
N GLY A 89 5.69 -1.85 22.57
CA GLY A 89 4.93 -2.02 23.79
C GLY A 89 3.44 -2.38 23.68
N ARG A 90 2.82 -2.39 22.50
CA ARG A 90 1.37 -2.54 22.38
C ARG A 90 0.83 -3.98 22.40
N GLY A 91 1.65 -4.98 22.36
CA GLY A 91 1.17 -6.38 22.27
C GLY A 91 2.02 -7.43 22.96
N GLY A 92 3.06 -7.03 23.69
CA GLY A 92 4.05 -7.94 24.23
C GLY A 92 5.03 -8.41 23.14
N ASN A 93 6.07 -9.12 23.57
CA ASN A 93 7.06 -9.69 22.65
C ASN A 93 6.50 -10.99 22.06
N PRO A 94 6.29 -11.12 20.75
CA PRO A 94 5.78 -12.34 20.12
C PRO A 94 6.61 -13.59 20.46
N LEU A 95 7.93 -13.43 20.53
CA LEU A 95 8.85 -14.51 20.92
C LEU A 95 8.63 -14.92 22.38
N GLN A 96 8.49 -13.96 23.29
CA GLN A 96 8.21 -14.25 24.69
C GLN A 96 6.86 -14.94 24.84
N ASN A 97 5.80 -14.46 24.18
CA ASN A 97 4.48 -15.09 24.21
C ASN A 97 4.54 -16.54 23.72
N SER A 98 5.26 -16.79 22.62
CA SER A 98 5.46 -18.14 22.08
C SER A 98 6.24 -19.02 23.06
N PHE A 99 7.30 -18.48 23.67
CA PHE A 99 8.08 -19.22 24.69
C PHE A 99 7.22 -19.56 25.90
N GLU A 100 6.40 -18.65 26.39
CA GLU A 100 5.49 -18.89 27.51
C GLU A 100 4.46 -19.97 27.19
N VAL A 101 3.88 -19.95 25.98
CA VAL A 101 2.91 -20.98 25.57
C VAL A 101 3.54 -22.37 25.49
N PHE A 102 4.69 -22.51 24.85
CA PHE A 102 5.25 -23.82 24.52
C PHE A 102 6.14 -24.40 25.63
N TYR A 103 6.88 -23.55 26.36
CA TYR A 103 7.94 -24.02 27.25
C TYR A 103 7.73 -23.66 28.73
N ALA A 104 6.80 -22.80 29.11
CA ALA A 104 6.57 -22.54 30.52
C ALA A 104 5.98 -23.77 31.24
N ARG A 105 6.56 -24.12 32.39
CA ARG A 105 6.03 -25.18 33.25
C ARG A 105 4.78 -24.75 34.01
N ASN A 106 4.64 -23.46 34.28
CA ASN A 106 3.51 -22.88 35.03
C ASN A 106 2.32 -22.66 34.09
N PRO A 107 1.13 -23.26 34.36
CA PRO A 107 -0.06 -23.10 33.52
C PRO A 107 -0.54 -21.65 33.42
N LEU A 108 -0.35 -20.82 34.47
CA LEU A 108 -0.71 -19.40 34.41
C LEU A 108 0.15 -18.61 33.41
N LYS A 109 1.46 -18.93 33.32
CA LYS A 109 2.34 -18.34 32.30
C LYS A 109 1.95 -18.75 30.89
N ARG A 110 1.55 -20.02 30.70
CA ARG A 110 1.02 -20.49 29.41
C ARG A 110 -0.23 -19.72 29.00
N LEU A 111 -1.16 -19.55 29.93
CA LEU A 111 -2.38 -18.76 29.68
C LEU A 111 -2.06 -17.31 29.34
N HIS A 112 -1.14 -16.70 30.07
CA HIS A 112 -0.68 -15.33 29.79
C HIS A 112 -0.08 -15.20 28.39
N GLY A 113 0.83 -16.11 27.98
CA GLY A 113 1.41 -16.16 26.66
C GLY A 113 0.35 -16.35 25.56
N ALA A 114 -0.64 -17.23 25.80
CA ALA A 114 -1.75 -17.46 24.84
C ALA A 114 -2.62 -16.21 24.65
N LEU A 115 -2.97 -15.52 25.74
CA LEU A 115 -3.72 -14.26 25.70
C LEU A 115 -2.93 -13.16 24.99
N GLY A 116 -1.62 -13.07 25.25
CA GLY A 116 -0.71 -12.15 24.56
C GLY A 116 -0.66 -12.42 23.06
N GLY A 117 -0.54 -13.67 22.66
CA GLY A 117 -0.58 -14.11 21.27
C GLY A 117 -1.92 -13.76 20.58
N LEU A 118 -3.05 -14.06 21.25
CA LEU A 118 -4.38 -13.75 20.75
C LEU A 118 -4.56 -12.22 20.56
N ARG A 119 -4.13 -11.44 21.54
CA ARG A 119 -4.18 -9.97 21.45
C ARG A 119 -3.35 -9.45 20.27
N LEU A 120 -2.17 -10.00 20.06
CA LEU A 120 -1.32 -9.65 18.93
C LEU A 120 -2.01 -9.96 17.60
N MET A 121 -2.57 -11.16 17.46
CA MET A 121 -3.30 -11.58 16.26
C MET A 121 -4.51 -10.66 15.99
N THR A 122 -5.33 -10.39 17.00
CA THR A 122 -6.51 -9.52 16.83
C THR A 122 -6.13 -8.09 16.45
N SER A 123 -5.05 -7.56 17.02
CA SER A 123 -4.51 -6.25 16.64
C SER A 123 -4.07 -6.24 15.18
N HIS A 124 -3.34 -7.26 14.75
CA HIS A 124 -2.84 -7.37 13.39
C HIS A 124 -3.97 -7.49 12.36
N TYR A 125 -4.96 -8.37 12.60
CA TYR A 125 -6.13 -8.47 11.73
C TYR A 125 -6.95 -7.16 11.73
N GLY A 126 -7.06 -6.50 12.86
CA GLY A 126 -7.71 -5.20 12.97
C GLY A 126 -7.05 -4.13 12.08
N GLU A 127 -5.72 -4.11 12.03
CA GLU A 127 -4.95 -3.21 11.14
C GLU A 127 -5.14 -3.57 9.67
N LEU A 128 -5.11 -4.86 9.35
CA LEU A 128 -5.36 -5.36 8.01
C LEU A 128 -6.71 -4.89 7.47
N PHE A 129 -7.79 -5.16 8.23
CA PHE A 129 -9.16 -4.76 7.85
C PHE A 129 -9.32 -3.24 7.78
N ARG A 130 -8.70 -2.50 8.68
CA ARG A 130 -8.70 -1.05 8.67
C ARG A 130 -8.06 -0.50 7.39
N ASN A 131 -6.87 -0.98 7.04
CA ASN A 131 -6.14 -0.51 5.87
C ASN A 131 -6.89 -0.84 4.57
N GLN A 132 -7.47 -2.04 4.46
CA GLN A 132 -8.35 -2.40 3.35
C GLN A 132 -9.60 -1.51 3.28
N GLY A 133 -10.19 -1.20 4.44
CA GLY A 133 -11.31 -0.27 4.55
C GLY A 133 -10.98 1.14 4.09
N LEU A 134 -9.75 1.61 4.37
CA LEU A 134 -9.27 2.92 3.91
C LEU A 134 -9.10 2.96 2.39
N VAL A 135 -8.50 1.93 1.80
CA VAL A 135 -8.37 1.83 0.33
C VAL A 135 -9.76 1.86 -0.32
N ARG A 136 -10.70 1.07 0.20
CA ARG A 136 -12.09 1.04 -0.30
C ARG A 136 -12.77 2.39 -0.18
N SER A 137 -12.70 3.01 0.99
CA SER A 137 -13.36 4.30 1.24
C SER A 137 -12.75 5.43 0.40
N GLY A 138 -11.41 5.47 0.30
CA GLY A 138 -10.72 6.48 -0.51
C GLY A 138 -11.04 6.36 -1.99
N LEU A 139 -11.03 5.14 -2.55
CA LEU A 139 -11.38 4.92 -3.95
C LEU A 139 -12.85 5.23 -4.23
N HIS A 140 -13.76 4.84 -3.34
CA HIS A 140 -15.19 5.17 -3.48
C HIS A 140 -15.39 6.69 -3.51
N GLN A 141 -14.76 7.42 -2.60
CA GLN A 141 -14.85 8.88 -2.53
C GLN A 141 -14.23 9.56 -3.76
N ALA A 142 -13.08 9.06 -4.26
CA ALA A 142 -12.48 9.59 -5.47
C ALA A 142 -13.38 9.38 -6.70
N ARG A 143 -14.04 8.21 -6.80
CA ARG A 143 -14.98 7.90 -7.88
C ARG A 143 -16.27 8.74 -7.84
N PHE A 144 -16.61 9.29 -6.70
CA PHE A 144 -17.70 10.25 -6.60
C PHE A 144 -17.38 11.55 -7.38
N HIS A 145 -16.11 11.98 -7.33
CA HIS A 145 -15.66 13.15 -8.09
C HIS A 145 -15.24 12.81 -9.54
N HIS A 146 -14.58 11.67 -9.71
CA HIS A 146 -14.07 11.17 -10.98
C HIS A 146 -14.45 9.69 -11.15
N PRO A 147 -15.51 9.36 -11.89
CA PRO A 147 -16.01 7.98 -12.03
C PRO A 147 -14.93 6.96 -12.47
N HIS A 148 -13.94 7.44 -13.22
CA HIS A 148 -12.81 6.63 -13.70
C HIS A 148 -11.58 6.68 -12.79
N ALA A 149 -11.69 7.23 -11.58
CA ALA A 149 -10.57 7.24 -10.64
C ALA A 149 -10.04 5.83 -10.38
N ARG A 150 -8.71 5.72 -10.41
CA ARG A 150 -7.95 4.47 -10.28
C ARG A 150 -7.29 4.41 -8.91
N ALA A 151 -7.05 3.20 -8.42
CA ALA A 151 -6.25 3.00 -7.21
C ALA A 151 -5.13 2.00 -7.50
N VAL A 152 -3.93 2.34 -7.03
CA VAL A 152 -2.76 1.46 -6.97
C VAL A 152 -2.46 1.17 -5.53
N LEU A 153 -2.20 -0.08 -5.19
CA LEU A 153 -1.70 -0.49 -3.88
C LEU A 153 -0.33 -1.14 -4.05
N GLY A 154 0.66 -0.60 -3.37
CA GLY A 154 2.04 -1.10 -3.41
C GLY A 154 2.71 -1.03 -2.04
N GLY A 155 3.99 -1.36 -2.01
CA GLY A 155 4.82 -1.35 -0.82
C GLY A 155 5.20 -2.74 -0.32
N GLY A 156 6.06 -2.79 0.69
CA GLY A 156 6.68 -4.03 1.15
C GLY A 156 5.69 -5.11 1.60
N ALA A 157 4.65 -4.74 2.33
CA ALA A 157 3.61 -5.70 2.75
C ALA A 157 2.88 -6.31 1.55
N VAL A 158 2.64 -5.50 0.53
CA VAL A 158 1.94 -5.94 -0.69
C VAL A 158 2.80 -6.91 -1.48
N SER A 159 4.10 -6.67 -1.59
CA SER A 159 5.02 -7.56 -2.29
C SER A 159 5.10 -8.96 -1.68
N VAL A 160 4.82 -9.09 -0.38
CA VAL A 160 4.84 -10.36 0.35
C VAL A 160 3.46 -11.03 0.39
N PHE A 161 2.38 -10.24 0.58
CA PHE A 161 1.03 -10.76 0.86
C PHE A 161 0.01 -10.44 -0.24
N TYR A 162 0.44 -10.23 -1.46
CA TYR A 162 -0.41 -9.77 -2.57
C TYR A 162 -1.63 -10.66 -2.82
N GLU A 163 -1.51 -11.98 -2.69
CA GLU A 163 -2.62 -12.91 -2.92
C GLU A 163 -3.75 -12.74 -1.90
N GLN A 164 -3.38 -12.64 -0.62
CA GLN A 164 -4.33 -12.47 0.48
C GLN A 164 -5.00 -11.10 0.43
N LEU A 165 -4.21 -10.08 0.12
CA LEU A 165 -4.70 -8.70 0.03
C LEU A 165 -5.63 -8.50 -1.16
N GLY A 166 -5.32 -9.09 -2.31
CA GLY A 166 -6.10 -8.93 -3.54
C GLY A 166 -7.55 -9.41 -3.43
N ARG A 167 -7.83 -10.40 -2.58
CA ARG A 167 -9.19 -10.96 -2.43
C ARG A 167 -10.19 -10.00 -1.77
N SER A 168 -9.70 -9.05 -1.00
CA SER A 168 -10.53 -8.16 -0.17
C SER A 168 -10.55 -6.70 -0.64
N LEU A 169 -9.76 -6.38 -1.66
CA LEU A 169 -9.70 -5.04 -2.23
C LEU A 169 -10.84 -4.79 -3.23
N PRO A 170 -11.21 -3.54 -3.50
CA PRO A 170 -12.18 -3.20 -4.53
C PRO A 170 -11.75 -3.69 -5.91
N LYS A 171 -12.70 -4.17 -6.71
CA LYS A 171 -12.44 -4.52 -8.11
C LYS A 171 -11.86 -3.34 -8.88
N GLY A 172 -10.90 -3.61 -9.74
CA GLY A 172 -10.19 -2.60 -10.52
C GLY A 172 -9.04 -1.92 -9.76
N THR A 173 -8.77 -2.31 -8.49
CA THR A 173 -7.54 -1.88 -7.81
C THR A 173 -6.35 -2.59 -8.44
N ILE A 174 -5.31 -1.82 -8.77
CA ILE A 174 -4.06 -2.33 -9.32
C ILE A 174 -3.13 -2.63 -8.14
N VAL A 175 -2.64 -3.85 -8.06
CA VAL A 175 -1.71 -4.28 -7.01
C VAL A 175 -0.31 -4.37 -7.63
N SER A 176 0.61 -3.51 -7.15
CA SER A 176 2.00 -3.46 -7.60
C SER A 176 2.88 -4.37 -6.74
N ILE A 177 3.66 -5.23 -7.37
CA ILE A 177 4.59 -6.14 -6.70
C ILE A 177 6.02 -5.70 -7.03
N GLY A 178 6.69 -5.11 -6.04
CA GLY A 178 8.05 -4.56 -6.20
C GLY A 178 8.04 -3.05 -6.40
N GLU A 179 8.84 -2.56 -7.36
CA GLU A 179 9.00 -1.13 -7.65
C GLU A 179 7.72 -0.53 -8.25
N GLY A 180 7.30 0.61 -7.75
CA GLY A 180 6.07 1.29 -8.18
C GLY A 180 6.28 2.33 -9.26
N GLU A 181 7.50 2.82 -9.43
CA GLU A 181 7.85 3.93 -10.31
C GLU A 181 7.52 3.64 -11.78
N PRO A 182 7.98 2.53 -12.38
CA PRO A 182 7.68 2.22 -13.78
C PRO A 182 6.20 1.98 -14.04
N LEU A 183 5.53 1.37 -13.05
CA LEU A 183 4.09 1.11 -13.11
C LEU A 183 3.29 2.42 -13.15
N LEU A 184 3.62 3.37 -12.27
CA LEU A 184 2.93 4.65 -12.19
C LEU A 184 3.17 5.49 -13.45
N GLU A 185 4.40 5.48 -13.98
CA GLU A 185 4.73 6.17 -15.21
C GLU A 185 3.85 5.68 -16.37
N LYS A 186 3.80 4.37 -16.60
CA LYS A 186 2.94 3.76 -17.63
C LYS A 186 1.46 4.06 -17.41
N LEU A 187 1.00 4.01 -16.15
CA LEU A 187 -0.40 4.31 -15.84
C LEU A 187 -0.78 5.76 -16.20
N ILE A 188 0.10 6.71 -15.94
CA ILE A 188 -0.14 8.13 -16.22
C ILE A 188 -0.07 8.39 -17.72
N GLN A 189 0.86 7.74 -18.43
CA GLN A 189 0.98 7.83 -19.89
C GLN A 189 -0.15 7.12 -20.64
N GLY A 190 -0.94 6.29 -19.95
CA GLY A 190 -1.98 5.47 -20.57
C GLY A 190 -1.42 4.25 -21.30
N ASP A 191 -0.19 3.88 -21.02
CA ASP A 191 0.51 2.77 -21.64
C ASP A 191 0.04 1.40 -21.12
N SER A 192 0.34 0.37 -21.89
CA SER A 192 0.08 -1.01 -21.47
C SER A 192 0.93 -1.40 -20.27
N LEU A 193 0.27 -2.02 -19.27
CA LEU A 193 0.95 -2.58 -18.10
C LEU A 193 1.61 -3.94 -18.37
N GLN A 194 1.72 -4.32 -19.65
CA GLN A 194 2.37 -5.56 -20.02
C GLN A 194 3.87 -5.51 -19.65
N GLY A 195 4.34 -6.56 -18.98
CA GLY A 195 5.71 -6.64 -18.48
C GLY A 195 5.90 -6.05 -17.07
N GLU A 196 4.90 -5.36 -16.51
CA GLU A 196 4.96 -4.91 -15.11
C GLU A 196 4.50 -6.02 -14.15
N ARG A 197 5.14 -6.10 -12.98
CA ARG A 197 4.77 -7.04 -11.92
C ARG A 197 3.58 -6.48 -11.15
N CYS A 198 2.41 -6.60 -11.75
CA CYS A 198 1.15 -6.14 -11.15
C CYS A 198 -0.01 -7.04 -11.58
N PHE A 199 -1.11 -6.96 -10.85
CA PHE A 199 -2.38 -7.55 -11.25
C PHE A 199 -3.54 -6.60 -10.90
N VAL A 200 -4.65 -6.76 -11.61
CA VAL A 200 -5.87 -6.00 -11.36
C VAL A 200 -6.87 -6.88 -10.61
N VAL A 201 -7.34 -6.39 -9.48
CA VAL A 201 -8.29 -7.12 -8.62
C VAL A 201 -9.60 -7.35 -9.37
N GLY A 202 -10.02 -8.61 -9.43
CA GLY A 202 -11.25 -9.03 -10.14
C GLY A 202 -11.05 -9.42 -11.60
N GLU A 203 -9.87 -9.25 -12.15
CA GLU A 203 -9.46 -9.84 -13.41
C GLU A 203 -8.79 -11.21 -13.20
N LYS A 204 -8.86 -12.08 -14.20
CA LYS A 204 -8.12 -13.35 -14.13
C LYS A 204 -6.61 -13.02 -14.07
N PRO A 205 -5.86 -13.59 -13.11
CA PRO A 205 -4.41 -13.44 -13.10
C PRO A 205 -3.87 -13.86 -14.46
N ARG A 206 -3.07 -13.01 -15.08
CA ARG A 206 -2.37 -13.38 -16.31
C ARG A 206 -1.42 -14.52 -15.98
N SER A 207 -1.54 -15.64 -16.66
CA SER A 207 -0.61 -16.78 -16.54
C SER A 207 0.80 -16.27 -16.85
N GLY A 208 1.71 -16.35 -15.88
CA GLY A 208 3.09 -15.86 -15.99
C GLY A 208 3.56 -15.00 -14.84
N LEU A 209 2.65 -14.38 -14.07
CA LEU A 209 3.01 -13.46 -12.97
C LEU A 209 3.54 -14.15 -11.69
N ILE A 210 3.37 -15.47 -11.57
CA ILE A 210 3.56 -16.18 -10.28
C ILE A 210 4.92 -16.90 -10.17
N HIS A 211 5.66 -17.13 -11.25
CA HIS A 211 6.84 -18.02 -11.22
C HIS A 211 8.13 -17.52 -11.85
N GLU A 212 8.18 -16.33 -12.41
CA GLU A 212 9.47 -15.77 -12.77
C GLU A 212 10.11 -15.17 -11.53
N GLN A 213 11.06 -15.92 -10.94
CA GLN A 213 12.07 -15.28 -10.10
C GLN A 213 12.59 -14.07 -10.87
N PRO A 214 12.75 -12.90 -10.23
CA PRO A 214 13.34 -11.78 -10.91
C PRO A 214 14.68 -12.26 -11.46
N GLU A 215 14.80 -12.36 -12.78
CA GLU A 215 16.12 -12.27 -13.36
C GLU A 215 16.73 -11.05 -12.69
N SER A 216 17.87 -11.27 -12.05
CA SER A 216 18.59 -10.19 -11.40
C SER A 216 18.77 -9.11 -12.45
N ARG A 217 17.85 -8.14 -12.48
CA ARG A 217 18.15 -6.88 -13.16
C ARG A 217 19.52 -6.50 -12.62
N PRO A 218 20.50 -6.21 -13.48
CA PRO A 218 21.76 -5.67 -12.99
C PRO A 218 21.31 -4.59 -12.03
N LYS A 219 21.71 -4.70 -10.76
CA LYS A 219 21.45 -3.69 -9.77
C LYS A 219 21.93 -2.42 -10.43
N THR A 220 21.00 -1.62 -10.97
CA THR A 220 21.32 -0.23 -11.21
C THR A 220 21.80 0.18 -9.86
N ALA A 221 23.09 0.45 -9.76
CA ALA A 221 23.73 0.85 -8.54
C ALA A 221 22.88 2.01 -8.03
N CYS A 222 21.94 1.74 -7.13
CA CYS A 222 21.55 2.74 -6.18
C CYS A 222 22.83 2.98 -5.45
N ASP A 223 23.51 4.04 -5.82
CA ASP A 223 24.72 4.49 -5.18
C ASP A 223 24.37 4.82 -3.74
N TYR A 224 24.33 3.80 -2.90
CA TYR A 224 24.27 3.97 -1.44
C TYR A 224 25.60 4.53 -0.91
N ASP A 225 26.61 4.67 -1.77
CA ASP A 225 27.94 5.17 -1.42
C ASP A 225 27.92 6.63 -0.93
N TYR A 226 26.90 7.41 -1.29
CA TYR A 226 26.75 8.78 -0.75
C TYR A 226 26.11 8.86 0.64
N ILE A 227 25.57 7.73 1.17
CA ILE A 227 25.00 7.68 2.53
C ILE A 227 26.09 7.28 3.55
N ALA A 228 27.20 6.74 3.10
CA ALA A 228 28.32 6.27 3.94
C ALA A 228 29.48 7.27 4.07
N SER A 229 29.37 8.48 3.53
CA SER A 229 30.37 9.55 3.62
C SER A 229 29.99 10.64 4.61
#